data_edb1ca268818201402fdf6bac78505e0
#
_entry.id   edb1ca268818201402fdf6bac78505e0
#
_cell.length_a   1.000
_cell.length_b   1.000
_cell.length_c   1.000
_cell.angle_alpha   90.00
_cell.angle_beta   90.00
_cell.angle_gamma   90.00
#
_symmetry.space_group_name_H-M   'P 1'
#
loop_
_entity.id
_entity.type
_entity.pdbx_description
1 polymer ?
#
loop_
_entity_poly.entity_id
_entity_poly.type
_entity_poly.pdbx_seq_one_letter_code
_entity_poly.pdbx_strand_id
1 'polypeptide(L)'
;MSTSAPSLYLERSGPLQRFWGIFRQAWVAGYEDNCFGIAKGVAYSALLAFFPVLGSIAAILAKVNADAVAHVFSRILFEVVPPGTEELVSNQFAVKGQRPVWLILLATAFSVWAASGAIVSLMEGYGAAYRLPSGRSFLKERSVAILLVFTVALPAIGSSALILFGARSERSMLGWFGVAPDMDIKVWVSLLGSLLRYVIALGATVLVTALLYCVAPNRPLKLRSVLPGAFVATFLWLLVTSGFAWYVRNLANYSVLYGSIGAVIALLVWMYLGAVISLIGCEYNAVRERLACEF
;
A
#
# COMPACT_ATOMS: atom_id res chain seq x y z
N MET A 1 8.99 -30.81 24.44
CA MET A 1 8.57 -30.10 25.68
C MET A 1 7.34 -29.29 25.34
N SER A 2 6.27 -29.52 26.09
CA SER A 2 4.87 -29.13 25.86
C SER A 2 4.66 -27.62 25.74
N THR A 3 4.20 -27.15 24.57
CA THR A 3 3.80 -25.77 24.28
C THR A 3 2.27 -25.55 24.38
N SER A 4 1.60 -26.30 25.25
CA SER A 4 0.13 -26.28 25.40
C SER A 4 -0.43 -25.20 26.35
N ALA A 5 0.38 -24.26 26.84
CA ALA A 5 -0.07 -23.27 27.81
C ALA A 5 -0.60 -21.91 27.26
N PRO A 6 -0.28 -21.43 26.03
CA PRO A 6 -0.75 -20.11 25.59
C PRO A 6 -2.20 -20.06 25.10
N SER A 7 -2.74 -21.16 24.55
CA SER A 7 -4.09 -21.20 23.95
C SER A 7 -5.21 -21.04 24.98
N LEU A 8 -5.12 -21.70 26.11
CA LEU A 8 -6.13 -21.66 27.19
C LEU A 8 -6.23 -20.29 27.90
N TYR A 9 -5.14 -19.51 27.93
CA TYR A 9 -5.15 -18.17 28.50
C TYR A 9 -5.88 -17.14 27.62
N LEU A 10 -5.84 -17.31 26.29
CA LEU A 10 -6.48 -16.39 25.35
C LEU A 10 -8.01 -16.55 25.31
N GLU A 11 -8.54 -17.71 25.69
CA GLU A 11 -9.99 -17.98 25.68
C GLU A 11 -10.73 -17.28 26.83
N ARG A 12 -10.09 -17.10 27.99
CA ARG A 12 -10.64 -16.39 29.18
C ARG A 12 -10.33 -14.89 29.19
N SER A 13 -9.56 -14.40 28.22
CA SER A 13 -9.14 -13.02 28.18
C SER A 13 -10.14 -12.13 27.44
N GLY A 14 -10.27 -10.87 27.87
CA GLY A 14 -11.09 -9.88 27.20
C GLY A 14 -10.63 -9.61 25.75
N PRO A 15 -11.48 -9.02 24.89
CA PRO A 15 -11.19 -8.84 23.45
C PRO A 15 -9.88 -8.11 23.18
N LEU A 16 -9.49 -7.13 24.02
CA LEU A 16 -8.23 -6.39 23.92
C LEU A 16 -7.02 -7.27 24.26
N GLN A 17 -7.11 -8.11 25.29
CA GLN A 17 -6.01 -9.02 25.67
C GLN A 17 -5.81 -10.09 24.59
N ARG A 18 -6.90 -10.60 24.02
CA ARG A 18 -6.86 -11.52 22.89
C ARG A 18 -6.21 -10.91 21.64
N PHE A 19 -6.60 -9.68 21.31
CA PHE A 19 -5.99 -8.95 20.20
C PHE A 19 -4.47 -8.80 20.40
N TRP A 20 -4.05 -8.32 21.57
CA TRP A 20 -2.64 -8.12 21.90
C TRP A 20 -1.84 -9.43 21.92
N GLY A 21 -2.44 -10.50 22.43
CA GLY A 21 -1.85 -11.84 22.44
C GLY A 21 -1.59 -12.37 21.02
N ILE A 22 -2.58 -12.26 20.13
CA ILE A 22 -2.42 -12.65 18.71
C ILE A 22 -1.39 -11.78 18.01
N PHE A 23 -1.42 -10.46 18.26
CA PHE A 23 -0.47 -9.52 17.65
C PHE A 23 0.98 -9.82 18.04
N ARG A 24 1.23 -10.09 19.31
CA ARG A 24 2.55 -10.49 19.80
C ARG A 24 3.01 -11.82 19.17
N GLN A 25 2.12 -12.80 19.07
CA GLN A 25 2.43 -14.07 18.42
C GLN A 25 2.70 -13.91 16.92
N ALA A 26 1.95 -13.04 16.22
CA ALA A 26 2.17 -12.72 14.82
C ALA A 26 3.55 -12.08 14.59
N TRP A 27 4.01 -11.24 15.53
CA TRP A 27 5.35 -10.64 15.47
C TRP A 27 6.46 -11.69 15.64
N VAL A 28 6.30 -12.62 16.58
CA VAL A 28 7.25 -13.73 16.78
C VAL A 28 7.24 -14.67 15.57
N ALA A 29 6.06 -15.05 15.07
CA ALA A 29 5.94 -15.88 13.88
C ALA A 29 6.57 -15.21 12.65
N GLY A 30 6.39 -13.90 12.46
CA GLY A 30 7.02 -13.15 11.39
C GLY A 30 8.56 -13.13 11.47
N TYR A 31 9.12 -13.22 12.67
CA TYR A 31 10.56 -13.41 12.83
C TYR A 31 10.98 -14.84 12.46
N GLU A 32 10.28 -15.87 12.94
CA GLU A 32 10.54 -17.27 12.66
C GLU A 32 10.40 -17.60 11.16
N ASP A 33 9.36 -17.06 10.50
CA ASP A 33 9.06 -17.28 9.08
C ASP A 33 9.85 -16.30 8.16
N ASN A 34 10.91 -15.63 8.71
CA ASN A 34 11.84 -14.74 7.98
C ASN A 34 11.19 -13.58 7.22
N CYS A 35 10.05 -13.06 7.72
CA CYS A 35 9.34 -11.95 7.08
C CYS A 35 10.21 -10.71 6.88
N PHE A 36 11.11 -10.41 7.83
CA PHE A 36 12.03 -9.26 7.74
C PHE A 36 13.08 -9.44 6.62
N GLY A 37 13.53 -10.67 6.38
CA GLY A 37 14.43 -10.99 5.26
C GLY A 37 13.70 -10.85 3.91
N ILE A 38 12.50 -11.39 3.81
CA ILE A 38 11.65 -11.29 2.61
C ILE A 38 11.30 -9.83 2.32
N ALA A 39 10.97 -9.03 3.34
CA ALA A 39 10.67 -7.62 3.19
C ALA A 39 11.79 -6.80 2.54
N LYS A 40 13.08 -7.18 2.75
CA LYS A 40 14.21 -6.56 2.04
C LYS A 40 14.14 -6.80 0.54
N GLY A 41 13.81 -8.03 0.12
CA GLY A 41 13.62 -8.38 -1.29
C GLY A 41 12.45 -7.64 -1.92
N VAL A 42 11.33 -7.51 -1.19
CA VAL A 42 10.16 -6.71 -1.62
C VAL A 42 10.57 -5.25 -1.82
N ALA A 43 11.24 -4.63 -0.83
CA ALA A 43 11.65 -3.24 -0.89
C ALA A 43 12.61 -2.96 -2.04
N TYR A 44 13.57 -3.85 -2.26
CA TYR A 44 14.50 -3.76 -3.39
C TYR A 44 13.76 -3.84 -4.73
N SER A 45 12.89 -4.83 -4.90
CA SER A 45 12.11 -4.99 -6.13
C SER A 45 11.16 -3.82 -6.38
N ALA A 46 10.54 -3.30 -5.30
CA ALA A 46 9.66 -2.12 -5.37
C ALA A 46 10.43 -0.86 -5.78
N LEU A 47 11.63 -0.65 -5.23
CA LEU A 47 12.49 0.48 -5.60
C LEU A 47 12.91 0.41 -7.07
N LEU A 48 13.28 -0.78 -7.57
CA LEU A 48 13.62 -0.97 -8.99
C LEU A 48 12.43 -0.71 -9.91
N ALA A 49 11.23 -1.03 -9.47
CA ALA A 49 10.00 -0.79 -10.23
C ALA A 49 9.55 0.67 -10.19
N PHE A 50 9.88 1.42 -9.15
CA PHE A 50 9.38 2.76 -8.89
C PHE A 50 9.65 3.73 -10.05
N PHE A 51 10.89 3.84 -10.49
CA PHE A 51 11.26 4.76 -11.57
C PHE A 51 10.64 4.39 -12.94
N PRO A 52 10.69 3.13 -13.40
CA PRO A 52 9.99 2.73 -14.63
C PRO A 52 8.49 3.00 -14.58
N VAL A 53 7.83 2.75 -13.45
CA VAL A 53 6.39 2.99 -13.27
C VAL A 53 6.09 4.48 -13.37
N LEU A 54 6.81 5.33 -12.65
CA LEU A 54 6.64 6.79 -12.74
C LEU A 54 6.89 7.31 -14.15
N GLY A 55 7.97 6.86 -14.80
CA GLY A 55 8.30 7.25 -16.17
C GLY A 55 7.22 6.84 -17.17
N SER A 56 6.61 5.68 -17.01
CA SER A 56 5.50 5.22 -17.87
C SER A 56 4.24 6.04 -17.65
N ILE A 57 3.88 6.33 -16.41
CA ILE A 57 2.73 7.19 -16.09
C ILE A 57 2.96 8.59 -16.66
N ALA A 58 4.13 9.19 -16.44
CA ALA A 58 4.47 10.50 -17.01
C ALA A 58 4.38 10.52 -18.54
N ALA A 59 4.90 9.49 -19.21
CA ALA A 59 4.85 9.38 -20.66
C ALA A 59 3.42 9.22 -21.20
N ILE A 60 2.56 8.46 -20.52
CA ILE A 60 1.14 8.30 -20.87
C ILE A 60 0.40 9.65 -20.71
N LEU A 61 0.59 10.33 -19.58
CA LEU A 61 -0.05 11.61 -19.30
C LEU A 61 0.37 12.71 -20.31
N ALA A 62 1.65 12.74 -20.64
CA ALA A 62 2.17 13.66 -21.68
C ALA A 62 1.57 13.36 -23.08
N LYS A 63 1.34 12.08 -23.41
CA LYS A 63 0.75 11.69 -24.70
C LYS A 63 -0.72 12.09 -24.83
N VAL A 64 -1.46 12.09 -23.75
CA VAL A 64 -2.89 12.47 -23.70
C VAL A 64 -3.08 13.98 -23.53
N ASN A 65 -1.99 14.76 -23.51
CA ASN A 65 -2.01 16.21 -23.21
C ASN A 65 -2.75 16.53 -21.90
N ALA A 66 -2.62 15.66 -20.92
CA ALA A 66 -3.32 15.74 -19.64
C ALA A 66 -2.47 16.49 -18.59
N ASP A 67 -1.96 17.67 -18.91
CA ASP A 67 -1.11 18.46 -18.00
C ASP A 67 -1.79 18.71 -16.64
N ALA A 68 -3.08 19.00 -16.65
CA ALA A 68 -3.85 19.16 -15.41
C ALA A 68 -3.88 17.88 -14.56
N VAL A 69 -3.95 16.70 -15.21
CA VAL A 69 -3.93 15.41 -14.53
C VAL A 69 -2.52 15.07 -14.04
N ALA A 70 -1.48 15.44 -14.82
CA ALA A 70 -0.09 15.25 -14.40
C ALA A 70 0.24 16.06 -13.14
N HIS A 71 -0.20 17.32 -13.05
CA HIS A 71 -0.04 18.15 -11.85
C HIS A 71 -0.81 17.60 -10.64
N VAL A 72 -1.99 17.07 -10.87
CA VAL A 72 -2.79 16.43 -9.83
C VAL A 72 -2.12 15.13 -9.35
N PHE A 73 -1.66 14.31 -10.29
CA PHE A 73 -1.00 13.03 -9.98
C PHE A 73 0.33 13.24 -9.23
N SER A 74 1.14 14.21 -9.63
CA SER A 74 2.37 14.56 -8.89
C SER A 74 2.06 15.01 -7.46
N ARG A 75 0.99 15.80 -7.25
CA ARG A 75 0.56 16.22 -5.91
C ARG A 75 0.16 15.04 -5.03
N ILE A 76 -0.58 14.05 -5.59
CA ILE A 76 -0.94 12.82 -4.85
C ILE A 76 0.32 12.04 -4.45
N LEU A 77 1.26 11.90 -5.38
CA LEU A 77 2.51 11.22 -5.10
C LEU A 77 3.26 11.89 -3.95
N PHE A 78 3.28 13.22 -3.89
CA PHE A 78 3.89 13.97 -2.79
C PHE A 78 3.20 13.77 -1.44
N GLU A 79 1.92 13.39 -1.42
CA GLU A 79 1.22 13.05 -0.17
C GLU A 79 1.50 11.62 0.29
N VAL A 80 1.75 10.68 -0.63
CA VAL A 80 1.94 9.26 -0.35
C VAL A 80 3.41 8.89 -0.16
N VAL A 81 4.29 9.48 -0.95
CA VAL A 81 5.73 9.21 -0.92
C VAL A 81 6.41 10.01 0.20
N PRO A 82 7.47 9.46 0.84
CA PRO A 82 8.13 10.14 1.96
C PRO A 82 8.65 11.53 1.58
N PRO A 83 8.62 12.49 2.51
CA PRO A 83 9.23 13.82 2.32
C PRO A 83 10.69 13.71 1.91
N GLY A 84 11.14 14.62 1.01
CA GLY A 84 12.50 14.61 0.49
C GLY A 84 12.68 13.84 -0.81
N THR A 85 11.63 13.18 -1.32
CA THR A 85 11.66 12.48 -2.61
C THR A 85 10.97 13.27 -3.74
N GLU A 86 10.49 14.48 -3.44
CA GLU A 86 9.73 15.34 -4.36
C GLU A 86 10.52 15.66 -5.65
N GLU A 87 11.83 15.86 -5.52
CA GLU A 87 12.71 16.12 -6.64
C GLU A 87 12.85 14.91 -7.56
N LEU A 88 12.95 13.70 -7.01
CA LEU A 88 13.01 12.46 -7.78
C LEU A 88 11.72 12.23 -8.58
N VAL A 89 10.58 12.56 -8.00
CA VAL A 89 9.28 12.45 -8.66
C VAL A 89 9.12 13.54 -9.70
N SER A 90 9.39 14.81 -9.37
CA SER A 90 9.20 15.94 -10.28
C SER A 90 10.06 15.82 -11.53
N ASN A 91 11.30 15.35 -11.42
CA ASN A 91 12.19 15.14 -12.54
C ASN A 91 11.64 14.13 -13.57
N GLN A 92 10.85 13.13 -13.14
CA GLN A 92 10.20 12.20 -14.06
C GLN A 92 9.09 12.87 -14.91
N PHE A 93 8.41 13.88 -14.35
CA PHE A 93 7.34 14.62 -15.03
C PHE A 93 7.84 15.84 -15.80
N ALA A 94 9.07 16.30 -15.54
CA ALA A 94 9.66 17.45 -16.23
C ALA A 94 10.08 17.13 -17.69
N VAL A 95 10.20 15.86 -18.05
CA VAL A 95 10.62 15.43 -19.39
C VAL A 95 9.49 15.68 -20.40
N LYS A 96 9.51 16.83 -21.04
CA LYS A 96 8.62 17.20 -22.14
C LYS A 96 9.16 16.66 -23.47
N GLY A 97 8.36 15.85 -24.17
CA GLY A 97 8.67 15.42 -25.54
C GLY A 97 7.67 14.35 -26.01
N GLN A 98 7.26 14.45 -27.28
CA GLN A 98 6.41 13.43 -27.89
C GLN A 98 7.25 12.16 -28.13
N ARG A 99 7.03 11.14 -27.33
CA ARG A 99 7.65 9.83 -27.54
C ARG A 99 6.79 8.97 -28.47
N PRO A 100 7.41 8.15 -29.35
CA PRO A 100 6.66 7.22 -30.20
C PRO A 100 5.83 6.26 -29.32
N VAL A 101 4.63 5.92 -29.79
CA VAL A 101 3.67 5.08 -29.03
C VAL A 101 4.28 3.73 -28.66
N TRP A 102 5.03 3.11 -29.57
CA TRP A 102 5.66 1.81 -29.29
C TRP A 102 6.64 1.86 -28.11
N LEU A 103 7.37 2.98 -27.93
CA LEU A 103 8.29 3.18 -26.83
C LEU A 103 7.53 3.30 -25.49
N ILE A 104 6.39 3.98 -25.49
CA ILE A 104 5.51 4.09 -24.31
C ILE A 104 4.96 2.71 -23.94
N LEU A 105 4.50 1.93 -24.92
CA LEU A 105 3.99 0.57 -24.69
C LEU A 105 5.09 -0.34 -24.12
N LEU A 106 6.29 -0.29 -24.68
CA LEU A 106 7.43 -1.07 -24.19
C LEU A 106 7.80 -0.68 -22.75
N ALA A 107 7.88 0.63 -22.47
CA ALA A 107 8.17 1.14 -21.13
C ALA A 107 7.10 0.72 -20.13
N THR A 108 5.82 0.76 -20.51
CA THR A 108 4.71 0.34 -19.68
C THR A 108 4.75 -1.18 -19.40
N ALA A 109 5.01 -1.99 -20.41
CA ALA A 109 5.16 -3.43 -20.25
C ALA A 109 6.32 -3.78 -19.31
N PHE A 110 7.45 -3.10 -19.47
CA PHE A 110 8.60 -3.26 -18.57
C PHE A 110 8.27 -2.82 -17.13
N SER A 111 7.52 -1.73 -16.96
CA SER A 111 7.10 -1.23 -15.66
C SER A 111 6.20 -2.22 -14.92
N VAL A 112 5.22 -2.80 -15.64
CA VAL A 112 4.32 -3.83 -15.07
C VAL A 112 5.12 -5.08 -14.70
N TRP A 113 6.06 -5.48 -15.56
CA TRP A 113 6.96 -6.60 -15.27
C TRP A 113 7.81 -6.34 -14.02
N ALA A 114 8.41 -5.18 -13.89
CA ALA A 114 9.21 -4.79 -12.72
C ALA A 114 8.35 -4.73 -11.44
N ALA A 115 7.18 -4.08 -11.49
CA ALA A 115 6.27 -3.99 -10.36
C ALA A 115 5.76 -5.38 -9.90
N SER A 116 5.51 -6.29 -10.85
CA SER A 116 5.12 -7.65 -10.49
C SER A 116 6.22 -8.42 -9.72
N GLY A 117 7.50 -8.01 -9.81
CA GLY A 117 8.59 -8.56 -9.01
C GLY A 117 8.39 -8.34 -7.50
N ALA A 118 8.00 -7.13 -7.10
CA ALA A 118 7.70 -6.83 -5.71
C ALA A 118 6.50 -7.66 -5.19
N ILE A 119 5.48 -7.84 -6.03
CA ILE A 119 4.33 -8.68 -5.68
C ILE A 119 4.73 -10.16 -5.55
N VAL A 120 5.60 -10.70 -6.42
CA VAL A 120 6.12 -12.08 -6.28
C VAL A 120 6.81 -12.25 -4.93
N SER A 121 7.70 -11.33 -4.55
CA SER A 121 8.36 -11.40 -3.24
C SER A 121 7.38 -11.32 -2.07
N LEU A 122 6.30 -10.53 -2.17
CA LEU A 122 5.21 -10.54 -1.18
C LEU A 122 4.47 -11.88 -1.15
N MET A 123 4.21 -12.48 -2.32
CA MET A 123 3.54 -13.79 -2.40
C MET A 123 4.35 -14.89 -1.72
N GLU A 124 5.69 -14.87 -1.85
CA GLU A 124 6.59 -15.76 -1.11
C GLU A 124 6.40 -15.60 0.40
N GLY A 125 6.39 -14.36 0.90
CA GLY A 125 6.20 -14.06 2.32
C GLY A 125 4.82 -14.47 2.84
N TYR A 126 3.77 -14.25 2.06
CA TYR A 126 2.42 -14.71 2.45
C TYR A 126 2.30 -16.23 2.43
N GLY A 127 3.00 -16.89 1.49
CA GLY A 127 3.12 -18.35 1.49
C GLY A 127 3.83 -18.88 2.73
N ALA A 128 4.92 -18.23 3.14
CA ALA A 128 5.66 -18.56 4.36
C ALA A 128 4.79 -18.41 5.62
N ALA A 129 4.04 -17.31 5.75
CA ALA A 129 3.13 -17.05 6.87
C ALA A 129 2.09 -18.18 7.07
N TYR A 130 1.56 -18.73 5.99
CA TYR A 130 0.63 -19.86 6.02
C TYR A 130 1.34 -21.22 5.95
N ARG A 131 2.69 -21.25 5.94
CA ARG A 131 3.52 -22.47 5.83
C ARG A 131 3.15 -23.34 4.64
N LEU A 132 2.85 -22.69 3.50
CA LEU A 132 2.44 -23.37 2.29
C LEU A 132 3.66 -23.87 1.51
N PRO A 133 3.61 -25.08 0.91
CA PRO A 133 4.65 -25.54 0.01
C PRO A 133 4.67 -24.68 -1.26
N SER A 134 5.87 -24.47 -1.83
CA SER A 134 6.03 -23.82 -3.13
C SER A 134 5.29 -24.64 -4.19
N GLY A 135 4.19 -24.14 -4.73
CA GLY A 135 3.30 -24.95 -5.56
C GLY A 135 2.90 -24.34 -6.91
N ARG A 136 3.26 -23.06 -7.17
CA ARG A 136 2.98 -22.43 -8.46
C ARG A 136 4.18 -22.57 -9.41
N SER A 137 3.92 -22.87 -10.69
CA SER A 137 4.97 -22.72 -11.72
C SER A 137 5.31 -21.24 -11.90
N PHE A 138 6.53 -20.93 -12.28
CA PHE A 138 7.03 -19.56 -12.49
C PHE A 138 6.07 -18.68 -13.32
N LEU A 139 5.57 -19.19 -14.45
CA LEU A 139 4.66 -18.45 -15.31
C LEU A 139 3.31 -18.15 -14.64
N LYS A 140 2.77 -19.13 -13.90
CA LYS A 140 1.50 -18.95 -13.17
C LYS A 140 1.65 -17.94 -12.04
N GLU A 141 2.75 -18.02 -11.31
CA GLU A 141 3.07 -17.07 -10.23
C GLU A 141 3.20 -15.64 -10.78
N ARG A 142 3.93 -15.50 -11.90
CA ARG A 142 4.11 -14.21 -12.57
C ARG A 142 2.80 -13.62 -13.09
N SER A 143 1.93 -14.46 -13.67
CA SER A 143 0.62 -14.03 -14.17
C SER A 143 -0.28 -13.54 -13.04
N VAL A 144 -0.30 -14.25 -11.91
CA VAL A 144 -1.04 -13.82 -10.71
C VAL A 144 -0.47 -12.52 -10.15
N ALA A 145 0.86 -12.37 -10.11
CA ALA A 145 1.49 -11.14 -9.65
C ALA A 145 1.13 -9.94 -10.54
N ILE A 146 1.12 -10.10 -11.86
CA ILE A 146 0.68 -9.05 -12.80
C ILE A 146 -0.79 -8.68 -12.55
N LEU A 147 -1.68 -9.67 -12.37
CA LEU A 147 -3.08 -9.42 -12.03
C LEU A 147 -3.19 -8.60 -10.73
N LEU A 148 -2.41 -8.95 -9.72
CA LEU A 148 -2.40 -8.25 -8.43
C LEU A 148 -1.86 -6.82 -8.54
N VAL A 149 -0.91 -6.53 -9.44
CA VAL A 149 -0.48 -5.15 -9.73
C VAL A 149 -1.69 -4.30 -10.13
N PHE A 150 -2.54 -4.77 -11.05
CA PHE A 150 -3.74 -4.04 -11.44
C PHE A 150 -4.79 -4.00 -10.34
N THR A 151 -4.95 -5.06 -9.55
CA THR A 151 -5.85 -5.11 -8.40
C THR A 151 -5.49 -4.06 -7.34
N VAL A 152 -4.20 -3.76 -7.16
CA VAL A 152 -3.72 -2.71 -6.26
C VAL A 152 -3.82 -1.32 -6.91
N ALA A 153 -3.40 -1.21 -8.17
CA ALA A 153 -3.31 0.08 -8.86
C ALA A 153 -4.68 0.72 -9.10
N LEU A 154 -5.68 -0.04 -9.54
CA LEU A 154 -7.00 0.51 -9.88
C LEU A 154 -7.72 1.16 -8.69
N PRO A 155 -7.86 0.51 -7.51
CA PRO A 155 -8.46 1.16 -6.34
C PRO A 155 -7.61 2.32 -5.79
N ALA A 156 -6.28 2.24 -5.88
CA ALA A 156 -5.40 3.33 -5.48
C ALA A 156 -5.64 4.57 -6.34
N ILE A 157 -5.70 4.42 -7.65
CA ILE A 157 -6.03 5.52 -8.60
C ILE A 157 -7.44 6.04 -8.33
N GLY A 158 -8.43 5.15 -8.15
CA GLY A 158 -9.82 5.51 -7.87
C GLY A 158 -9.99 6.29 -6.57
N SER A 159 -9.34 5.84 -5.49
CA SER A 159 -9.36 6.52 -4.18
C SER A 159 -8.70 7.88 -4.26
N SER A 160 -7.58 7.98 -4.95
CA SER A 160 -6.87 9.23 -5.16
C SER A 160 -7.70 10.22 -5.98
N ALA A 161 -8.33 9.75 -7.05
CA ALA A 161 -9.25 10.56 -7.85
C ALA A 161 -10.44 11.05 -7.01
N LEU A 162 -11.02 10.18 -6.15
CA LEU A 162 -12.12 10.55 -5.27
C LEU A 162 -11.74 11.65 -4.28
N ILE A 163 -10.55 11.57 -3.68
CA ILE A 163 -10.06 12.60 -2.75
C ILE A 163 -9.88 13.94 -3.46
N LEU A 164 -9.29 13.94 -4.66
CA LEU A 164 -8.96 15.17 -5.39
C LEU A 164 -10.17 15.83 -6.04
N PHE A 165 -10.96 15.03 -6.76
CA PHE A 165 -12.10 15.54 -7.52
C PHE A 165 -13.37 15.66 -6.68
N GLY A 166 -13.48 14.87 -5.59
CA GLY A 166 -14.65 14.89 -4.72
C GLY A 166 -14.93 16.26 -4.12
N ALA A 167 -13.91 17.00 -3.70
CA ALA A 167 -14.06 18.37 -3.20
C ALA A 167 -14.50 19.38 -4.30
N ARG A 168 -14.19 19.10 -5.54
CA ARG A 168 -14.56 19.93 -6.69
C ARG A 168 -16.01 19.66 -7.10
N SER A 169 -16.40 18.39 -7.14
CA SER A 169 -17.76 17.94 -7.42
C SER A 169 -18.75 18.40 -6.36
N GLU A 170 -18.38 18.39 -5.07
CA GLU A 170 -19.17 18.90 -3.96
C GLU A 170 -19.52 20.38 -4.12
N ARG A 171 -18.54 21.20 -4.49
CA ARG A 171 -18.75 22.64 -4.77
C ARG A 171 -19.67 22.86 -5.96
N SER A 172 -19.55 22.06 -7.01
CA SER A 172 -20.41 22.16 -8.21
C SER A 172 -21.83 21.70 -7.91
N MET A 173 -22.01 20.65 -7.10
CA MET A 173 -23.35 20.18 -6.69
C MET A 173 -24.07 21.20 -5.81
N LEU A 174 -23.40 21.78 -4.82
CA LEU A 174 -23.99 22.83 -3.98
C LEU A 174 -24.41 24.05 -4.80
N GLY A 175 -23.65 24.42 -5.82
CA GLY A 175 -24.02 25.48 -6.77
C GLY A 175 -25.25 25.12 -7.63
N TRP A 176 -25.42 23.85 -7.99
CA TRP A 176 -26.55 23.36 -8.80
C TRP A 176 -27.86 23.36 -8.03
N PHE A 177 -27.79 23.05 -6.72
CA PHE A 177 -28.99 23.03 -5.85
C PHE A 177 -29.40 24.43 -5.35
N GLY A 178 -28.71 25.50 -5.78
CA GLY A 178 -29.09 26.88 -5.42
C GLY A 178 -29.06 27.17 -3.92
N VAL A 179 -28.39 26.29 -3.15
CA VAL A 179 -28.22 26.50 -1.72
C VAL A 179 -27.17 27.60 -1.57
N ALA A 180 -27.67 28.85 -1.41
CA ALA A 180 -26.86 29.95 -0.91
C ALA A 180 -26.38 29.51 0.50
N PRO A 181 -25.11 29.23 0.71
CA PRO A 181 -24.70 28.55 1.92
C PRO A 181 -24.59 29.60 3.04
N ASP A 182 -25.48 29.50 4.02
CA ASP A 182 -25.15 29.95 5.37
C ASP A 182 -23.84 29.32 5.76
N MET A 183 -22.90 30.13 6.31
CA MET A 183 -21.52 29.69 6.53
C MET A 183 -21.43 28.41 7.38
N ASP A 184 -22.36 28.21 8.30
CA ASP A 184 -22.38 27.05 9.22
C ASP A 184 -22.73 25.75 8.50
N ILE A 185 -23.71 25.76 7.59
CA ILE A 185 -24.10 24.57 6.80
C ILE A 185 -22.96 24.14 5.88
N LYS A 186 -22.24 25.10 5.28
CA LYS A 186 -21.09 24.82 4.41
C LYS A 186 -19.94 24.10 5.14
N VAL A 187 -19.67 24.48 6.39
CA VAL A 187 -18.63 23.85 7.22
C VAL A 187 -19.00 22.39 7.50
N TRP A 188 -20.23 22.13 7.91
CA TRP A 188 -20.68 20.77 8.21
C TRP A 188 -20.70 19.86 6.98
N VAL A 189 -21.19 20.36 5.85
CA VAL A 189 -21.21 19.59 4.58
C VAL A 189 -19.77 19.29 4.11
N SER A 190 -18.86 20.27 4.19
CA SER A 190 -17.47 20.07 3.83
C SER A 190 -16.74 19.09 4.76
N LEU A 191 -17.01 19.15 6.06
CA LEU A 191 -16.45 18.20 7.03
C LEU A 191 -16.96 16.78 6.78
N LEU A 192 -18.28 16.63 6.60
CA LEU A 192 -18.90 15.34 6.35
C LEU A 192 -18.42 14.74 5.00
N GLY A 193 -18.36 15.55 3.96
CA GLY A 193 -17.83 15.14 2.65
C GLY A 193 -16.36 14.72 2.73
N SER A 194 -15.54 15.45 3.49
CA SER A 194 -14.13 15.09 3.72
C SER A 194 -14.01 13.78 4.49
N LEU A 195 -14.77 13.65 5.59
CA LEU A 195 -14.78 12.42 6.38
C LEU A 195 -15.18 11.21 5.54
N LEU A 196 -16.24 11.33 4.75
CA LEU A 196 -16.71 10.27 3.87
C LEU A 196 -15.64 9.85 2.84
N ARG A 197 -14.95 10.81 2.22
CA ARG A 197 -13.85 10.53 1.28
C ARG A 197 -12.71 9.75 1.94
N TYR A 198 -12.30 10.15 3.14
CA TYR A 198 -11.24 9.44 3.88
C TYR A 198 -11.69 8.04 4.32
N VAL A 199 -12.92 7.87 4.76
CA VAL A 199 -13.48 6.55 5.12
C VAL A 199 -13.52 5.63 3.91
N ILE A 200 -13.95 6.13 2.74
CA ILE A 200 -13.96 5.35 1.50
C ILE A 200 -12.54 4.98 1.08
N ALA A 201 -11.59 5.91 1.12
CA ALA A 201 -10.20 5.65 0.78
C ALA A 201 -9.56 4.62 1.72
N LEU A 202 -9.81 4.74 3.02
CA LEU A 202 -9.37 3.79 4.02
C LEU A 202 -9.99 2.40 3.78
N GLY A 203 -11.30 2.35 3.54
CA GLY A 203 -12.01 1.12 3.22
C GLY A 203 -11.49 0.45 1.94
N ALA A 204 -11.18 1.24 0.91
CA ALA A 204 -10.55 0.75 -0.30
C ALA A 204 -9.16 0.16 -0.03
N THR A 205 -8.34 0.81 0.79
CA THR A 205 -7.01 0.30 1.18
C THR A 205 -7.11 -1.02 1.94
N VAL A 206 -8.02 -1.12 2.91
CA VAL A 206 -8.29 -2.38 3.63
C VAL A 206 -8.75 -3.47 2.67
N LEU A 207 -9.66 -3.15 1.74
CA LEU A 207 -10.16 -4.11 0.76
C LEU A 207 -9.05 -4.62 -0.17
N VAL A 208 -8.21 -3.71 -0.69
CA VAL A 208 -7.05 -4.07 -1.53
C VAL A 208 -6.10 -4.99 -0.77
N THR A 209 -5.75 -4.65 0.47
CA THR A 209 -4.89 -5.47 1.33
C THR A 209 -5.52 -6.84 1.60
N ALA A 210 -6.83 -6.89 1.86
CA ALA A 210 -7.55 -8.15 2.04
C ALA A 210 -7.59 -8.99 0.76
N LEU A 211 -7.76 -8.38 -0.42
CA LEU A 211 -7.69 -9.07 -1.72
C LEU A 211 -6.28 -9.64 -1.97
N LEU A 212 -5.23 -8.89 -1.64
CA LEU A 212 -3.86 -9.41 -1.68
C LEU A 212 -3.71 -10.65 -0.79
N TYR A 213 -4.20 -10.61 0.43
CA TYR A 213 -4.15 -11.75 1.35
C TYR A 213 -5.00 -12.94 0.91
N CYS A 214 -6.07 -12.72 0.13
CA CYS A 214 -6.89 -13.81 -0.42
C CYS A 214 -6.25 -14.48 -1.63
N VAL A 215 -5.66 -13.69 -2.54
CA VAL A 215 -5.25 -14.16 -3.88
C VAL A 215 -3.77 -14.53 -3.92
N ALA A 216 -2.94 -13.79 -3.18
CA ALA A 216 -1.49 -13.97 -3.21
C ALA A 216 -1.04 -15.35 -2.69
N PRO A 217 -1.51 -15.86 -1.53
CA PRO A 217 -1.17 -17.22 -1.09
C PRO A 217 -1.74 -18.27 -2.04
N ASN A 218 -1.02 -19.38 -2.23
CA ASN A 218 -1.49 -20.49 -3.09
C ASN A 218 -2.54 -21.36 -2.39
N ARG A 219 -3.54 -20.71 -1.78
CA ARG A 219 -4.62 -21.34 -1.01
C ARG A 219 -5.89 -20.49 -1.11
N PRO A 220 -7.08 -21.09 -1.29
CA PRO A 220 -8.34 -20.35 -1.28
C PRO A 220 -8.66 -19.87 0.14
N LEU A 221 -8.53 -18.57 0.39
CA LEU A 221 -8.87 -17.94 1.66
C LEU A 221 -10.18 -17.17 1.52
N LYS A 222 -11.01 -17.19 2.57
CA LYS A 222 -12.26 -16.41 2.60
C LYS A 222 -11.94 -14.95 2.96
N LEU A 223 -12.55 -14.00 2.26
CA LEU A 223 -12.34 -12.56 2.51
C LEU A 223 -12.55 -12.20 4.00
N ARG A 224 -13.58 -12.75 4.63
CA ARG A 224 -13.87 -12.49 6.06
C ARG A 224 -12.77 -12.96 7.01
N SER A 225 -12.01 -13.99 6.66
CA SER A 225 -10.93 -14.49 7.51
C SER A 225 -9.68 -13.61 7.46
N VAL A 226 -9.45 -12.90 6.35
CA VAL A 226 -8.26 -12.06 6.15
C VAL A 226 -8.49 -10.58 6.49
N LEU A 227 -9.74 -10.14 6.62
CA LEU A 227 -10.08 -8.77 6.97
C LEU A 227 -9.39 -8.25 8.25
N PRO A 228 -9.35 -8.99 9.38
CA PRO A 228 -8.74 -8.48 10.60
C PRO A 228 -7.26 -8.13 10.43
N GLY A 229 -6.47 -8.98 9.76
CA GLY A 229 -5.08 -8.66 9.46
C GLY A 229 -4.93 -7.52 8.46
N ALA A 230 -5.85 -7.38 7.51
CA ALA A 230 -5.87 -6.23 6.59
C ALA A 230 -6.12 -4.91 7.34
N PHE A 231 -7.03 -4.90 8.33
CA PHE A 231 -7.23 -3.75 9.21
C PHE A 231 -5.97 -3.42 10.03
N VAL A 232 -5.36 -4.45 10.64
CA VAL A 232 -4.12 -4.29 11.41
C VAL A 232 -3.00 -3.72 10.53
N ALA A 233 -2.79 -4.29 9.34
CA ALA A 233 -1.78 -3.82 8.40
C ALA A 233 -2.04 -2.37 7.96
N THR A 234 -3.27 -2.04 7.58
CA THR A 234 -3.62 -0.67 7.16
C THR A 234 -3.42 0.34 8.29
N PHE A 235 -3.83 0.01 9.50
CA PHE A 235 -3.63 0.87 10.67
C PHE A 235 -2.13 1.08 10.98
N LEU A 236 -1.35 0.00 11.01
CA LEU A 236 0.10 0.08 11.20
C LEU A 236 0.78 0.88 10.09
N TRP A 237 0.34 0.72 8.84
CA TRP A 237 0.86 1.47 7.71
C TRP A 237 0.63 2.97 7.86
N LEU A 238 -0.56 3.39 8.30
CA LEU A 238 -0.85 4.79 8.58
C LEU A 238 0.03 5.34 9.71
N LEU A 239 0.18 4.59 10.81
CA LEU A 239 1.04 5.00 11.93
C LEU A 239 2.51 5.14 11.49
N VAL A 240 3.04 4.13 10.83
CA VAL A 240 4.45 4.11 10.41
C VAL A 240 4.72 5.16 9.36
N THR A 241 3.83 5.34 8.37
CA THR A 241 3.98 6.38 7.34
C THR A 241 3.94 7.78 7.96
N SER A 242 3.03 8.04 8.90
CA SER A 242 2.95 9.32 9.60
C SER A 242 4.18 9.57 10.47
N GLY A 243 4.62 8.56 11.22
CA GLY A 243 5.83 8.63 12.04
C GLY A 243 7.10 8.82 11.20
N PHE A 244 7.19 8.11 10.07
CA PHE A 244 8.31 8.23 9.15
C PHE A 244 8.36 9.61 8.48
N ALA A 245 7.20 10.14 8.06
CA ALA A 245 7.10 11.49 7.51
C ALA A 245 7.53 12.56 8.54
N TRP A 246 7.11 12.40 9.79
CA TRP A 246 7.55 13.27 10.88
C TRP A 246 9.08 13.17 11.11
N TYR A 247 9.63 11.96 11.14
CA TYR A 247 11.07 11.72 11.27
C TYR A 247 11.87 12.42 10.17
N VAL A 248 11.50 12.21 8.91
CA VAL A 248 12.20 12.79 7.77
C VAL A 248 12.13 14.32 7.78
N ARG A 249 10.99 14.91 8.18
CA ARG A 249 10.83 16.37 8.23
C ARG A 249 11.60 17.04 9.37
N ASN A 250 11.73 16.38 10.52
CA ASN A 250 12.21 17.04 11.74
C ASN A 250 13.62 16.63 12.16
N LEU A 251 14.04 15.39 11.88
CA LEU A 251 15.34 14.87 12.36
C LEU A 251 16.37 14.66 11.26
N ALA A 252 15.91 14.49 10.03
CA ALA A 252 16.81 14.10 8.94
C ALA A 252 17.23 15.30 8.12
N ASN A 253 18.38 15.91 8.44
CA ASN A 253 19.08 16.81 7.53
C ASN A 253 19.75 16.03 6.37
N TYR A 254 19.01 15.09 5.76
CA TYR A 254 19.54 14.19 4.73
C TYR A 254 20.04 14.93 3.50
N SER A 255 19.41 16.05 3.15
CA SER A 255 19.80 16.86 1.99
C SER A 255 21.21 17.46 2.13
N VAL A 256 21.63 17.79 3.36
CA VAL A 256 22.95 18.38 3.62
C VAL A 256 24.08 17.35 3.59
N LEU A 257 23.81 16.13 4.05
CA LEU A 257 24.83 15.07 4.18
C LEU A 257 24.87 14.14 2.97
N TYR A 258 23.74 13.79 2.38
CA TYR A 258 23.62 12.74 1.37
C TYR A 258 23.04 13.22 0.04
N GLY A 259 22.56 14.47 -0.07
CA GLY A 259 21.96 15.00 -1.30
C GLY A 259 20.80 14.12 -1.81
N SER A 260 20.75 13.87 -3.12
CA SER A 260 19.73 13.03 -3.77
C SER A 260 19.76 11.56 -3.34
N ILE A 261 20.89 11.04 -2.85
CA ILE A 261 21.03 9.65 -2.38
C ILE A 261 20.21 9.45 -1.09
N GLY A 262 20.12 10.49 -0.24
CA GLY A 262 19.29 10.45 0.96
C GLY A 262 17.82 10.18 0.67
N ALA A 263 17.28 10.77 -0.42
CA ALA A 263 15.89 10.54 -0.83
C ALA A 263 15.65 9.08 -1.27
N VAL A 264 16.60 8.48 -1.99
CA VAL A 264 16.51 7.06 -2.41
C VAL A 264 16.57 6.13 -1.19
N ILE A 265 17.42 6.44 -0.21
CA ILE A 265 17.52 5.67 1.04
C ILE A 265 16.21 5.79 1.83
N ALA A 266 15.67 7.00 1.97
CA ALA A 266 14.39 7.22 2.64
C ALA A 266 13.25 6.44 1.98
N LEU A 267 13.17 6.46 0.65
CA LEU A 267 12.20 5.71 -0.12
C LEU A 267 12.35 4.19 0.10
N LEU A 268 13.59 3.68 0.08
CA LEU A 268 13.87 2.26 0.32
C LEU A 268 13.43 1.83 1.73
N VAL A 269 13.74 2.61 2.74
CA VAL A 269 13.33 2.35 4.13
C VAL A 269 11.81 2.37 4.27
N TRP A 270 11.14 3.33 3.64
CA TRP A 270 9.68 3.40 3.65
C TRP A 270 9.04 2.18 2.97
N MET A 271 9.56 1.75 1.82
CA MET A 271 9.09 0.53 1.14
C MET A 271 9.33 -0.72 1.97
N TYR A 272 10.48 -0.79 2.66
CA TYR A 272 10.80 -1.89 3.58
C TYR A 272 9.80 -1.96 4.74
N LEU A 273 9.53 -0.83 5.40
CA LEU A 273 8.56 -0.76 6.48
C LEU A 273 7.15 -1.17 6.02
N GLY A 274 6.73 -0.72 4.83
CA GLY A 274 5.46 -1.12 4.22
C GLY A 274 5.39 -2.63 3.96
N ALA A 275 6.46 -3.22 3.47
CA ALA A 275 6.55 -4.66 3.24
C ALA A 275 6.48 -5.46 4.57
N VAL A 276 7.23 -5.05 5.60
CA VAL A 276 7.17 -5.66 6.95
C VAL A 276 5.75 -5.63 7.49
N ILE A 277 5.09 -4.47 7.44
CA ILE A 277 3.72 -4.30 7.94
C ILE A 277 2.75 -5.23 7.21
N SER A 278 2.86 -5.31 5.88
CA SER A 278 2.02 -6.18 5.07
C SER A 278 2.22 -7.65 5.42
N LEU A 279 3.45 -8.09 5.66
CA LEU A 279 3.76 -9.46 6.07
C LEU A 279 3.25 -9.76 7.49
N ILE A 280 3.45 -8.85 8.45
CA ILE A 280 2.94 -9.01 9.82
C ILE A 280 1.41 -9.05 9.86
N GLY A 281 0.72 -8.26 9.03
CA GLY A 281 -0.74 -8.35 8.91
C GLY A 281 -1.22 -9.71 8.37
N CYS A 282 -0.46 -10.30 7.45
CA CYS A 282 -0.71 -11.66 6.96
C CYS A 282 -0.47 -12.70 8.06
N GLU A 283 0.63 -12.59 8.81
CA GLU A 283 0.94 -13.44 9.98
C GLU A 283 -0.16 -13.36 11.05
N TYR A 284 -0.69 -12.16 11.30
CA TYR A 284 -1.81 -12.00 12.22
C TYR A 284 -3.02 -12.87 11.82
N ASN A 285 -3.35 -12.92 10.53
CA ASN A 285 -4.42 -13.78 10.03
C ASN A 285 -4.06 -15.27 10.16
N ALA A 286 -2.83 -15.64 9.83
CA ALA A 286 -2.36 -17.03 9.89
C ALA A 286 -2.34 -17.56 11.34
N VAL A 287 -1.84 -16.77 12.30
CA VAL A 287 -1.87 -17.10 13.73
C VAL A 287 -3.31 -17.24 14.25
N ARG A 288 -4.18 -16.29 13.87
CA ARG A 288 -5.60 -16.33 14.25
C ARG A 288 -6.30 -17.58 13.72
N GLU A 289 -5.99 -18.00 12.51
CA GLU A 289 -6.54 -19.22 11.90
C GLU A 289 -6.02 -20.46 12.62
N ARG A 290 -4.71 -20.53 12.89
CA ARG A 290 -4.09 -21.64 13.66
C ARG A 290 -4.76 -21.82 15.03
N LEU A 291 -4.94 -20.73 15.77
CA LEU A 291 -5.62 -20.76 17.06
C LEU A 291 -7.10 -21.18 16.96
N ALA A 292 -7.78 -20.86 15.85
CA ALA A 292 -9.17 -21.28 15.64
C ALA A 292 -9.32 -22.75 15.22
N CYS A 293 -8.26 -23.39 14.72
CA CYS A 293 -8.25 -24.82 14.36
C CYS A 293 -7.82 -25.72 15.52
N GLU A 294 -7.26 -25.17 16.61
CA GLU A 294 -6.90 -25.91 17.83
C GLU A 294 -8.11 -26.16 18.74
N PHE A 295 -9.28 -25.60 18.39
CA PHE A 295 -10.58 -25.74 19.07
C PHE A 295 -11.61 -26.39 18.13
#